data_2f3f522e870ecb1b9e94bd8514792526
#
_entry.id   2f3f522e870ecb1b9e94bd8514792526
#
_cell.length_a   1.000
_cell.length_b   1.000
_cell.length_c   1.000
_cell.angle_alpha   90.00
_cell.angle_beta   90.00
_cell.angle_gamma   90.00
#
_symmetry.space_group_name_H-M   'P 1'
#
loop_
_entity.id
_entity.type
_entity.pdbx_description
1 polymer ?
#
loop_
_entity_poly.entity_id
_entity_poly.type
_entity_poly.pdbx_seq_one_letter_code
_entity_poly.pdbx_strand_id
1 'polypeptide(L)'
;MRLTTFTSLLVVWFISMSVXGFCQDPAPQETPAKTPADTLLQQLLGIDASDKQVILEAALDEDAKQIHAVFAHVKDRTLIGGDLKQKNELLQQDVAARSALHGLVMLAAAPGHEAQRLALARVFAELVSSTHPEGVERFLTRMVGELGDPIGVAALRASVLADENWSDESVRSLGFIPGEAAQEALIEILKDGPTRWRPAAATALGARGETEGVVAVLLRSLEANDPATTEASLDALAGLGAPEAMKPMVDRLXAAXEXXKGRDADRILELAEQMEAGRYEAYCINLLDALLYTRAVPENRREMARKIRQRCVSWKSLFDGRSANGWIGQTDGYQFSGGEIHCEAGNGGNIYTEDEYADFIFRFEFKLWPGSNNGLGLRAPSSGNXAYQGMEAQILDDGADKYANLKPYQFHGSIYGVIPAVRGHQLPVGEWNFQEVRCEGRRVTITLNGHVIVDADLDVASRDGTLDGQAHPGLKRSSGHIGFLGHGDAVAFRNLRVRSLSGE
;
A
#
# COMPACT_ATOMS: atom_id res chain seq x y z
N MET A 1 -18.27 6.65 4.00
CA MET A 1 -17.02 6.55 3.24
C MET A 1 -16.24 5.36 3.81
N ARG A 2 -16.21 4.27 3.07
CA ARG A 2 -15.56 3.05 3.55
C ARG A 2 -14.15 2.97 2.98
N LEU A 3 -13.15 3.15 3.83
CA LEU A 3 -11.81 2.66 3.50
C LEU A 3 -11.90 1.13 3.45
N THR A 4 -11.75 0.59 2.27
CA THR A 4 -11.53 -0.85 2.13
C THR A 4 -10.09 -1.14 2.49
N THR A 5 -9.85 -1.37 3.76
CA THR A 5 -8.66 -2.09 4.16
C THR A 5 -8.78 -3.50 3.57
N PHE A 6 -7.96 -3.83 2.60
CA PHE A 6 -7.77 -5.21 2.18
C PHE A 6 -7.07 -5.95 3.31
N THR A 7 -7.83 -6.37 4.30
CA THR A 7 -7.40 -7.46 5.16
C THR A 7 -7.73 -8.75 4.38
N SER A 8 -6.69 -9.38 3.88
CA SER A 8 -6.82 -10.71 3.27
C SER A 8 -7.27 -11.68 4.36
N LEU A 9 -8.58 -11.93 4.43
CA LEU A 9 -9.09 -13.03 5.24
C LEU A 9 -8.80 -14.31 4.45
N LEU A 10 -7.74 -15.00 4.84
CA LEU A 10 -7.49 -16.38 4.41
C LEU A 10 -8.58 -17.26 5.04
N VAL A 11 -9.61 -17.57 4.25
CA VAL A 11 -10.58 -18.60 4.63
C VAL A 11 -9.97 -19.95 4.28
N VAL A 12 -9.42 -20.61 5.28
CA VAL A 12 -8.94 -21.99 5.14
C VAL A 12 -10.16 -22.91 5.30
N TRP A 13 -10.62 -23.51 4.19
CA TRP A 13 -11.62 -24.57 4.23
C TRP A 13 -10.93 -25.90 4.53
N PHE A 14 -11.22 -26.45 5.70
CA PHE A 14 -10.84 -27.82 6.03
C PHE A 14 -12.01 -28.78 5.76
N ILE A 15 -11.77 -29.78 4.93
CA ILE A 15 -12.68 -30.92 4.81
C ILE A 15 -12.09 -32.04 5.69
N SER A 16 -12.75 -32.33 6.80
CA SER A 16 -12.44 -33.48 7.66
C SER A 16 -13.19 -34.72 7.14
N MET A 17 -12.49 -35.72 6.65
CA MET A 17 -13.04 -37.03 6.40
C MET A 17 -12.39 -38.05 7.36
N SER A 18 -13.17 -38.55 8.30
CA SER A 18 -12.84 -39.69 9.15
C SER A 18 -13.22 -40.97 8.45
N VAL A 19 -12.29 -41.89 8.24
CA VAL A 19 -12.60 -43.25 7.85
C VAL A 19 -11.88 -44.23 8.76
N UNK A 20 -12.39 -45.03 9.40
CA UNK A 20 -11.86 -46.00 10.10
C UNK A 20 -12.18 -47.23 9.50
N GLY A 21 -11.49 -47.86 9.32
CA GLY A 21 -11.68 -49.26 8.82
C GLY A 21 -10.71 -50.23 9.45
N PHE A 22 -11.21 -51.30 9.82
CA PHE A 22 -10.57 -52.37 10.57
C PHE A 22 -9.48 -53.16 9.83
N CYS A 23 -8.55 -53.69 10.62
CA CYS A 23 -7.35 -54.47 10.40
C CYS A 23 -7.48 -55.85 9.78
N GLN A 24 -6.44 -56.27 9.09
CA GLN A 24 -5.75 -57.55 9.26
C GLN A 24 -4.35 -57.50 8.64
N ASP A 25 -3.32 -57.91 9.42
CA ASP A 25 -1.91 -57.85 9.02
C ASP A 25 -1.51 -58.97 8.05
N PRO A 26 -0.78 -58.69 6.97
CA PRO A 26 0.14 -59.62 6.35
C PRO A 26 1.60 -59.32 6.72
N ALA A 27 2.45 -60.32 6.69
CA ALA A 27 3.85 -60.36 7.09
C ALA A 27 4.73 -59.25 6.51
N PRO A 28 5.80 -58.83 7.22
CA PRO A 28 6.58 -57.63 6.84
C PRO A 28 7.34 -57.85 5.53
N GLN A 29 6.92 -57.12 4.50
CA GLN A 29 7.79 -56.85 3.36
C GLN A 29 8.70 -55.68 3.78
N GLU A 30 10.00 -55.85 3.55
CA GLU A 30 10.96 -54.77 3.73
C GLU A 30 10.52 -53.57 2.87
N THR A 31 9.97 -52.55 3.51
CA THR A 31 9.65 -51.27 2.85
C THR A 31 10.96 -50.58 2.45
N PRO A 32 11.12 -50.15 1.20
CA PRO A 32 12.30 -49.37 0.85
C PRO A 32 12.39 -48.13 1.75
N ALA A 33 13.62 -47.75 2.14
CA ALA A 33 13.85 -46.61 3.01
C ALA A 33 13.22 -45.36 2.41
N LYS A 34 12.35 -44.68 3.17
CA LYS A 34 11.64 -43.50 2.73
C LYS A 34 12.64 -42.35 2.49
N THR A 35 12.48 -41.63 1.40
CA THR A 35 13.26 -40.43 1.15
C THR A 35 12.84 -39.31 2.11
N PRO A 36 13.68 -38.28 2.35
CA PRO A 36 13.28 -37.13 3.16
C PRO A 36 12.00 -36.46 2.63
N ALA A 37 11.82 -36.36 1.32
CA ALA A 37 10.62 -35.81 0.68
C ALA A 37 9.37 -36.65 0.99
N ASP A 38 9.47 -37.98 0.89
CA ASP A 38 8.38 -38.89 1.26
C ASP A 38 7.99 -38.73 2.73
N THR A 39 9.00 -38.50 3.58
CA THR A 39 8.78 -38.28 5.01
C THR A 39 8.02 -36.98 5.25
N LEU A 40 8.43 -35.88 4.62
CA LEU A 40 7.74 -34.58 4.73
C LEU A 40 6.30 -34.67 4.23
N LEU A 41 6.08 -35.28 3.05
CA LEU A 41 4.74 -35.43 2.50
C LEU A 41 3.84 -36.28 3.40
N GLN A 42 4.38 -37.39 3.95
CA GLN A 42 3.62 -38.24 4.86
C GLN A 42 3.33 -37.57 6.19
N GLN A 43 4.28 -36.78 6.71
CA GLN A 43 4.06 -35.99 7.92
C GLN A 43 2.93 -34.98 7.74
N LEU A 44 2.83 -34.37 6.55
CA LEU A 44 1.80 -33.37 6.25
C LEU A 44 0.43 -33.97 5.93
N LEU A 45 0.40 -35.24 5.54
CA LEU A 45 -0.85 -35.96 5.27
C LEU A 45 -1.44 -36.50 6.58
N GLY A 46 -2.45 -35.85 7.13
CA GLY A 46 -3.20 -36.37 8.26
C GLY A 46 -2.92 -35.76 9.62
N ILE A 47 -2.32 -34.58 9.67
CA ILE A 47 -2.00 -33.87 10.92
C ILE A 47 -2.89 -32.61 11.04
N ASP A 48 -3.16 -32.19 12.27
CA ASP A 48 -3.89 -30.96 12.57
C ASP A 48 -3.09 -29.70 12.17
N ALA A 49 -3.77 -28.59 11.91
CA ALA A 49 -3.21 -27.37 11.36
C ALA A 49 -2.02 -26.81 12.18
N SER A 50 -2.09 -26.89 13.52
CA SER A 50 -1.03 -26.43 14.42
C SER A 50 0.28 -27.19 14.26
N ASP A 51 0.17 -28.51 14.05
CA ASP A 51 1.36 -29.38 13.90
C ASP A 51 1.98 -29.25 12.50
N LYS A 52 1.14 -28.95 11.48
CA LYS A 52 1.62 -28.68 10.11
C LYS A 52 2.57 -27.48 10.07
N GLN A 53 2.25 -26.42 10.80
CA GLN A 53 3.10 -25.23 10.84
C GLN A 53 4.50 -25.55 11.39
N VAL A 54 4.57 -26.31 12.49
CA VAL A 54 5.86 -26.71 13.10
C VAL A 54 6.72 -27.52 12.11
N ILE A 55 6.07 -28.44 11.38
CA ILE A 55 6.76 -29.27 10.36
C ILE A 55 7.27 -28.39 9.21
N LEU A 56 6.45 -27.44 8.74
CA LEU A 56 6.83 -26.53 7.66
C LEU A 56 7.95 -25.56 8.10
N GLU A 57 7.89 -25.05 9.34
CA GLU A 57 8.95 -24.22 9.91
C GLU A 57 10.30 -24.96 9.96
N ALA A 58 10.28 -26.23 10.38
CA ALA A 58 11.49 -27.06 10.38
C ALA A 58 12.00 -27.33 8.95
N ALA A 59 11.08 -27.54 8.01
CA ALA A 59 11.41 -27.80 6.59
C ALA A 59 11.91 -26.55 5.86
N LEU A 60 11.61 -25.36 6.37
CA LEU A 60 12.00 -24.09 5.74
C LEU A 60 13.54 -23.91 5.70
N ASP A 61 14.25 -24.51 6.65
CA ASP A 61 15.73 -24.45 6.74
C ASP A 61 16.42 -25.60 6.00
N GLU A 62 15.64 -26.47 5.34
CA GLU A 62 16.17 -27.63 4.63
C GLU A 62 16.78 -27.27 3.26
N ASP A 63 17.62 -28.19 2.76
CA ASP A 63 18.33 -28.06 1.49
C ASP A 63 17.35 -27.95 0.28
N ALA A 64 17.74 -27.18 -0.72
CA ALA A 64 17.09 -27.09 -2.03
C ALA A 64 16.73 -28.47 -2.64
N LYS A 65 17.54 -29.49 -2.40
CA LYS A 65 17.27 -30.87 -2.87
C LYS A 65 15.96 -31.42 -2.36
N GLN A 66 15.56 -31.07 -1.13
CA GLN A 66 14.31 -31.52 -0.54
C GLN A 66 13.12 -30.84 -1.23
N ILE A 67 13.27 -29.56 -1.59
CA ILE A 67 12.25 -28.81 -2.36
C ILE A 67 12.05 -29.47 -3.75
N HIS A 68 13.13 -29.78 -4.44
CA HIS A 68 13.09 -30.50 -5.73
C HIS A 68 12.43 -31.88 -5.60
N ALA A 69 12.72 -32.60 -4.53
CA ALA A 69 12.14 -33.93 -4.29
C ALA A 69 10.62 -33.82 -4.03
N VAL A 70 10.17 -32.84 -3.25
CA VAL A 70 8.73 -32.56 -3.05
C VAL A 70 8.10 -32.15 -4.38
N PHE A 71 8.76 -31.27 -5.13
CA PHE A 71 8.25 -30.78 -6.43
C PHE A 71 8.07 -31.93 -7.43
N ALA A 72 8.88 -32.99 -7.38
CA ALA A 72 8.75 -34.16 -8.26
C ALA A 72 7.37 -34.84 -8.19
N HIS A 73 6.61 -34.61 -7.10
CA HIS A 73 5.24 -35.11 -6.94
C HIS A 73 4.18 -34.14 -7.48
N VAL A 74 4.54 -32.93 -7.89
CA VAL A 74 3.61 -31.98 -8.54
C VAL A 74 3.37 -32.46 -9.98
N LYS A 75 2.10 -32.64 -10.33
CA LYS A 75 1.71 -33.23 -11.64
C LYS A 75 0.73 -32.29 -12.36
N ASP A 76 0.72 -32.38 -13.66
CA ASP A 76 -0.41 -31.84 -14.43
C ASP A 76 -1.59 -32.80 -14.30
N ARG A 77 -2.62 -32.35 -13.61
CA ARG A 77 -3.79 -33.17 -13.27
C ARG A 77 -4.54 -33.66 -14.54
N THR A 78 -4.42 -32.92 -15.65
CA THR A 78 -5.05 -33.30 -16.92
C THR A 78 -4.34 -34.47 -17.59
N LEU A 79 -3.08 -34.73 -17.24
CA LEU A 79 -2.20 -35.73 -17.83
C LEU A 79 -2.08 -37.01 -16.98
N ILE A 80 -2.71 -37.04 -15.80
CA ILE A 80 -2.62 -38.21 -14.90
C ILE A 80 -3.38 -39.38 -15.51
N GLY A 81 -2.63 -40.42 -15.93
CA GLY A 81 -3.15 -41.64 -16.50
C GLY A 81 -3.19 -42.82 -15.51
N GLY A 82 -3.57 -43.98 -15.97
CA GLY A 82 -3.63 -45.20 -15.17
C GLY A 82 -5.05 -45.60 -14.75
N ASP A 83 -5.16 -46.66 -13.95
CA ASP A 83 -6.43 -47.07 -13.39
C ASP A 83 -6.90 -46.15 -12.28
N LEU A 84 -8.12 -46.30 -11.78
CA LEU A 84 -8.74 -45.40 -10.81
C LEU A 84 -7.92 -45.32 -9.50
N LYS A 85 -7.34 -46.41 -9.03
CA LYS A 85 -6.53 -46.45 -7.81
C LYS A 85 -5.25 -45.63 -8.00
N GLN A 86 -4.53 -45.90 -9.10
CA GLN A 86 -3.29 -45.18 -9.46
C GLN A 86 -3.55 -43.67 -9.61
N LYS A 87 -4.64 -43.31 -10.31
CA LYS A 87 -5.03 -41.91 -10.47
C LYS A 87 -5.26 -41.23 -9.12
N ASN A 88 -6.00 -41.86 -8.22
CA ASN A 88 -6.28 -41.33 -6.90
C ASN A 88 -5.00 -41.13 -6.07
N GLU A 89 -4.09 -42.11 -6.11
CA GLU A 89 -2.80 -42.04 -5.41
C GLU A 89 -1.96 -40.87 -5.91
N LEU A 90 -1.83 -40.69 -7.21
CA LEU A 90 -1.08 -39.58 -7.82
C LEU A 90 -1.71 -38.24 -7.54
N LEU A 91 -3.04 -38.14 -7.54
CA LEU A 91 -3.77 -36.93 -7.20
C LEU A 91 -3.54 -36.54 -5.74
N GLN A 92 -3.56 -37.51 -4.82
CA GLN A 92 -3.30 -37.27 -3.40
C GLN A 92 -1.85 -36.74 -3.19
N GLN A 93 -0.88 -37.34 -3.88
CA GLN A 93 0.51 -36.91 -3.83
C GLN A 93 0.67 -35.48 -4.37
N ASP A 94 0.04 -35.17 -5.51
CA ASP A 94 0.07 -33.82 -6.08
C ASP A 94 -0.53 -32.77 -5.12
N VAL A 95 -1.68 -33.09 -4.52
CA VAL A 95 -2.34 -32.20 -3.57
C VAL A 95 -1.43 -31.94 -2.36
N ALA A 96 -0.83 -33.00 -1.80
CA ALA A 96 0.08 -32.90 -0.66
C ALA A 96 1.33 -32.07 -1.01
N ALA A 97 1.93 -32.33 -2.18
CA ALA A 97 3.13 -31.61 -2.63
C ALA A 97 2.86 -30.12 -2.84
N ARG A 98 1.76 -29.79 -3.54
CA ARG A 98 1.36 -28.37 -3.74
C ARG A 98 1.08 -27.68 -2.41
N SER A 99 0.40 -28.35 -1.49
CA SER A 99 0.09 -27.79 -0.16
C SER A 99 1.38 -27.54 0.65
N ALA A 100 2.33 -28.49 0.61
CA ALA A 100 3.63 -28.34 1.29
C ALA A 100 4.42 -27.17 0.71
N LEU A 101 4.58 -27.11 -0.60
CA LEU A 101 5.34 -26.04 -1.27
C LEU A 101 4.70 -24.67 -1.04
N HIS A 102 3.36 -24.58 -1.15
CA HIS A 102 2.65 -23.32 -0.87
C HIS A 102 2.81 -22.91 0.60
N GLY A 103 2.73 -23.86 1.54
CA GLY A 103 2.96 -23.59 2.96
C GLY A 103 4.37 -23.01 3.23
N LEU A 104 5.39 -23.59 2.60
CA LEU A 104 6.78 -23.09 2.69
C LEU A 104 6.90 -21.68 2.10
N VAL A 105 6.26 -21.43 0.96
CA VAL A 105 6.22 -20.10 0.32
C VAL A 105 5.58 -19.07 1.26
N MET A 106 4.45 -19.39 1.86
CA MET A 106 3.75 -18.47 2.76
C MET A 106 4.58 -18.15 4.02
N LEU A 107 5.28 -19.14 4.56
CA LEU A 107 6.17 -18.91 5.71
C LEU A 107 7.38 -18.05 5.30
N ALA A 108 8.01 -18.36 4.17
CA ALA A 108 9.18 -17.64 3.67
C ALA A 108 8.84 -16.19 3.29
N ALA A 109 7.63 -15.93 2.82
CA ALA A 109 7.16 -14.58 2.46
C ALA A 109 6.91 -13.70 3.69
N ALA A 110 6.75 -14.31 4.88
CA ALA A 110 6.51 -13.56 6.12
C ALA A 110 7.76 -12.78 6.57
N PRO A 111 7.58 -11.64 7.26
CA PRO A 111 8.71 -10.87 7.79
C PRO A 111 9.62 -11.72 8.71
N GLY A 112 10.93 -11.51 8.61
CA GLY A 112 11.91 -12.23 9.40
C GLY A 112 12.45 -13.51 8.76
N HIS A 113 12.00 -13.85 7.55
CA HIS A 113 12.44 -15.04 6.82
C HIS A 113 13.15 -14.69 5.48
N GLU A 114 13.82 -13.53 5.43
CA GLU A 114 14.41 -13.01 4.19
C GLU A 114 15.42 -13.98 3.55
N ALA A 115 16.24 -14.66 4.36
CA ALA A 115 17.24 -15.63 3.86
C ALA A 115 16.54 -16.86 3.24
N GLN A 116 15.52 -17.37 3.90
CA GLN A 116 14.74 -18.52 3.43
C GLN A 116 13.94 -18.14 2.17
N ARG A 117 13.36 -16.93 2.14
CA ARG A 117 12.65 -16.39 0.97
C ARG A 117 13.58 -16.35 -0.24
N LEU A 118 14.79 -15.82 -0.09
CA LEU A 118 15.76 -15.76 -1.18
C LEU A 118 16.17 -17.16 -1.64
N ALA A 119 16.40 -18.09 -0.71
CA ALA A 119 16.75 -19.48 -1.03
C ALA A 119 15.64 -20.16 -1.84
N LEU A 120 14.38 -20.05 -1.38
CA LEU A 120 13.23 -20.61 -2.10
C LEU A 120 13.03 -19.92 -3.45
N ALA A 121 13.18 -18.59 -3.53
CA ALA A 121 13.01 -17.84 -4.77
C ALA A 121 14.00 -18.32 -5.85
N ARG A 122 15.24 -18.62 -5.47
CA ARG A 122 16.23 -19.20 -6.40
C ARG A 122 15.76 -20.56 -6.94
N VAL A 123 15.28 -21.44 -6.07
CA VAL A 123 14.79 -22.77 -6.46
C VAL A 123 13.58 -22.62 -7.42
N PHE A 124 12.60 -21.79 -7.07
CA PHE A 124 11.42 -21.62 -7.90
C PHE A 124 11.74 -20.93 -9.24
N ALA A 125 12.67 -19.95 -9.24
CA ALA A 125 13.13 -19.31 -10.49
C ALA A 125 13.81 -20.33 -11.42
N GLU A 126 14.60 -21.24 -10.86
CA GLU A 126 15.21 -22.35 -11.61
C GLU A 126 14.15 -23.29 -12.17
N LEU A 127 13.16 -23.66 -11.36
CA LEU A 127 12.07 -24.55 -11.80
C LEU A 127 11.24 -23.93 -12.95
N VAL A 128 10.87 -22.64 -12.82
CA VAL A 128 10.11 -21.92 -13.87
C VAL A 128 10.93 -21.82 -15.16
N SER A 129 12.26 -21.83 -15.08
CA SER A 129 13.13 -21.77 -16.26
C SER A 129 13.22 -23.11 -17.01
N SER A 130 12.64 -24.20 -16.46
CA SER A 130 12.61 -25.51 -17.07
C SER A 130 11.25 -25.70 -17.78
N THR A 131 11.17 -26.68 -18.69
CA THR A 131 9.92 -26.92 -19.42
C THR A 131 9.02 -27.90 -18.64
N HIS A 132 7.84 -27.46 -18.29
CA HIS A 132 6.81 -28.24 -17.61
C HIS A 132 5.46 -28.13 -18.32
N PRO A 133 4.53 -29.05 -18.07
CA PRO A 133 3.16 -28.89 -18.56
C PRO A 133 2.49 -27.64 -17.95
N GLU A 134 1.54 -27.06 -18.68
CA GLU A 134 0.87 -25.79 -18.33
C GLU A 134 0.36 -25.75 -16.88
N GLY A 135 -0.29 -26.81 -16.39
CA GLY A 135 -0.84 -26.84 -15.03
C GLY A 135 0.23 -26.81 -13.92
N VAL A 136 1.46 -27.23 -14.26
CA VAL A 136 2.62 -27.13 -13.36
C VAL A 136 3.23 -25.74 -13.45
N GLU A 137 3.39 -25.18 -14.67
CA GLU A 137 3.91 -23.83 -14.88
C GLU A 137 3.05 -22.77 -14.17
N ARG A 138 1.72 -22.88 -14.28
CA ARG A 138 0.80 -21.99 -13.56
C ARG A 138 1.02 -22.03 -12.06
N PHE A 139 1.25 -23.21 -11.51
CA PHE A 139 1.52 -23.36 -10.07
C PHE A 139 2.85 -22.70 -9.69
N LEU A 140 3.93 -23.01 -10.45
CA LEU A 140 5.26 -22.43 -10.20
C LEU A 140 5.25 -20.89 -10.28
N THR A 141 4.62 -20.38 -11.34
CA THR A 141 4.49 -18.94 -11.58
C THR A 141 3.81 -18.23 -10.39
N ARG A 142 2.75 -18.87 -9.85
CA ARG A 142 2.06 -18.34 -8.66
C ARG A 142 2.99 -18.34 -7.43
N MET A 143 3.73 -19.43 -7.20
CA MET A 143 4.67 -19.53 -6.07
C MET A 143 5.74 -18.42 -6.13
N VAL A 144 6.26 -18.15 -7.33
CA VAL A 144 7.22 -17.03 -7.54
C VAL A 144 6.60 -15.69 -7.16
N GLY A 145 5.35 -15.46 -7.59
CA GLY A 145 4.62 -14.21 -7.27
C GLY A 145 4.37 -14.05 -5.78
N GLU A 146 3.95 -15.13 -5.11
CA GLU A 146 3.62 -15.11 -3.67
C GLU A 146 4.87 -14.94 -2.79
N LEU A 147 6.04 -15.45 -3.24
CA LEU A 147 7.31 -15.19 -2.57
C LEU A 147 7.66 -13.70 -2.59
N GLY A 148 7.30 -13.00 -3.65
CA GLY A 148 7.52 -11.56 -3.76
C GLY A 148 8.98 -11.16 -3.92
N ASP A 149 9.86 -12.08 -4.33
CA ASP A 149 11.29 -11.79 -4.45
C ASP A 149 11.65 -11.39 -5.88
N PRO A 150 12.41 -10.29 -6.08
CA PRO A 150 12.76 -9.81 -7.42
C PRO A 150 13.50 -10.79 -8.32
N ILE A 151 14.15 -11.81 -7.75
CA ILE A 151 14.89 -12.81 -8.53
C ILE A 151 14.00 -13.56 -9.53
N GLY A 152 12.68 -13.64 -9.25
CA GLY A 152 11.71 -14.28 -10.14
C GLY A 152 11.28 -13.45 -11.35
N VAL A 153 11.53 -12.15 -11.33
CA VAL A 153 11.01 -11.20 -12.34
C VAL A 153 11.43 -11.57 -13.75
N ALA A 154 12.71 -11.94 -13.94
CA ALA A 154 13.24 -12.25 -15.28
C ALA A 154 12.50 -13.43 -15.93
N ALA A 155 12.22 -14.49 -15.18
CA ALA A 155 11.52 -15.68 -15.68
C ALA A 155 10.05 -15.36 -16.02
N LEU A 156 9.36 -14.63 -15.13
CA LEU A 156 7.96 -14.22 -15.36
C LEU A 156 7.85 -13.31 -16.60
N ARG A 157 8.72 -12.33 -16.71
CA ARG A 157 8.78 -11.44 -17.87
C ARG A 157 9.01 -12.23 -19.16
N ALA A 158 9.97 -13.16 -19.17
CA ALA A 158 10.29 -13.97 -20.33
C ALA A 158 9.07 -14.79 -20.81
N SER A 159 8.31 -15.38 -19.89
CA SER A 159 7.12 -16.16 -20.26
C SER A 159 6.04 -15.28 -20.93
N VAL A 160 5.85 -14.04 -20.46
CA VAL A 160 4.88 -13.12 -21.07
C VAL A 160 5.33 -12.69 -22.47
N LEU A 161 6.62 -12.36 -22.64
CA LEU A 161 7.16 -11.95 -23.95
C LEU A 161 7.15 -13.10 -24.95
N ALA A 162 7.27 -14.34 -24.48
CA ALA A 162 7.14 -15.55 -25.32
C ALA A 162 5.67 -15.92 -25.61
N ASP A 163 4.71 -15.19 -25.07
CA ASP A 163 3.27 -15.38 -25.26
C ASP A 163 2.79 -16.77 -24.83
N GLU A 164 3.33 -17.27 -23.69
CA GLU A 164 2.99 -18.59 -23.16
C GLU A 164 1.53 -18.64 -22.65
N ASN A 165 0.97 -19.84 -22.57
CA ASN A 165 -0.42 -20.05 -22.16
C ASN A 165 -0.68 -19.65 -20.68
N TRP A 166 0.37 -19.53 -19.86
CA TRP A 166 0.29 -19.11 -18.45
C TRP A 166 0.73 -17.67 -18.21
N SER A 167 0.87 -16.87 -19.28
CA SER A 167 1.29 -15.46 -19.18
C SER A 167 0.35 -14.60 -18.33
N ASP A 168 -0.94 -14.94 -18.27
CA ASP A 168 -1.91 -14.28 -17.39
C ASP A 168 -1.47 -14.36 -15.92
N GLU A 169 -1.04 -15.56 -15.48
CA GLU A 169 -0.52 -15.78 -14.13
C GLU A 169 0.81 -15.03 -13.92
N SER A 170 1.66 -14.98 -14.95
CA SER A 170 2.95 -14.27 -14.89
C SER A 170 2.76 -12.76 -14.72
N VAL A 171 1.85 -12.14 -15.48
CA VAL A 171 1.54 -10.70 -15.34
C VAL A 171 0.97 -10.43 -13.93
N ARG A 172 0.07 -11.29 -13.46
CA ARG A 172 -0.51 -11.17 -12.12
C ARG A 172 0.58 -11.24 -11.04
N SER A 173 1.48 -12.21 -11.18
CA SER A 173 2.60 -12.41 -10.23
C SER A 173 3.54 -11.21 -10.22
N LEU A 174 3.88 -10.65 -11.39
CA LEU A 174 4.66 -9.41 -11.49
C LEU A 174 3.98 -8.25 -10.74
N GLY A 175 2.65 -8.22 -10.73
CA GLY A 175 1.88 -7.20 -10.00
C GLY A 175 2.11 -7.26 -8.48
N PHE A 176 2.42 -8.42 -7.93
CA PHE A 176 2.62 -8.62 -6.48
C PHE A 176 4.09 -8.45 -6.03
N ILE A 177 5.06 -8.67 -6.93
CA ILE A 177 6.48 -8.55 -6.58
C ILE A 177 6.82 -7.06 -6.39
N PRO A 178 7.32 -6.64 -5.22
CA PRO A 178 7.65 -5.24 -4.98
C PRO A 178 8.90 -4.79 -5.73
N GLY A 179 9.06 -3.49 -5.86
CA GLY A 179 10.28 -2.87 -6.35
C GLY A 179 10.32 -2.62 -7.85
N GLU A 180 11.36 -1.92 -8.24
CA GLU A 180 11.55 -1.33 -9.57
C GLU A 180 11.60 -2.38 -10.69
N ALA A 181 12.27 -3.51 -10.47
CA ALA A 181 12.44 -4.54 -11.49
C ALA A 181 11.10 -5.09 -12.02
N ALA A 182 10.14 -5.35 -11.11
CA ALA A 182 8.82 -5.83 -11.50
C ALA A 182 8.02 -4.73 -12.20
N GLN A 183 8.14 -3.48 -11.75
CA GLN A 183 7.51 -2.33 -12.40
C GLN A 183 8.05 -2.15 -13.83
N GLU A 184 9.36 -2.20 -14.02
CA GLU A 184 9.99 -2.10 -15.34
C GLU A 184 9.52 -3.22 -16.28
N ALA A 185 9.43 -4.45 -15.76
CA ALA A 185 8.93 -5.59 -16.54
C ALA A 185 7.48 -5.36 -17.00
N LEU A 186 6.61 -4.86 -16.12
CA LEU A 186 5.21 -4.54 -16.46
C LEU A 186 5.14 -3.38 -17.47
N ILE A 187 5.99 -2.35 -17.32
CA ILE A 187 6.08 -1.23 -18.28
C ILE A 187 6.48 -1.76 -19.66
N GLU A 188 7.47 -2.64 -19.73
CA GLU A 188 7.91 -3.25 -21.00
C GLU A 188 6.79 -4.06 -21.63
N ILE A 189 6.08 -4.88 -20.82
CA ILE A 189 4.95 -5.69 -21.31
C ILE A 189 3.85 -4.77 -21.87
N LEU A 190 3.54 -3.66 -21.19
CA LEU A 190 2.53 -2.71 -21.66
C LEU A 190 2.96 -2.05 -23.00
N LYS A 191 4.23 -1.69 -23.14
CA LYS A 191 4.77 -1.03 -24.36
C LYS A 191 4.93 -2.00 -25.52
N ASP A 192 5.62 -3.09 -25.29
CA ASP A 192 6.20 -3.93 -26.34
C ASP A 192 5.74 -5.40 -26.30
N GLY A 193 5.06 -5.83 -25.24
CA GLY A 193 4.58 -7.20 -25.09
C GLY A 193 3.42 -7.55 -26.03
N PRO A 194 3.03 -8.84 -26.05
CA PRO A 194 1.87 -9.26 -26.86
C PRO A 194 0.60 -8.51 -26.46
N THR A 195 -0.15 -8.06 -27.47
CA THR A 195 -1.32 -7.18 -27.29
C THR A 195 -2.31 -7.73 -26.25
N ARG A 196 -2.54 -9.05 -26.24
CA ARG A 196 -3.51 -9.68 -25.31
C ARG A 196 -3.14 -9.51 -23.82
N TRP A 197 -1.85 -9.25 -23.50
CA TRP A 197 -1.39 -9.11 -22.10
C TRP A 197 -1.22 -7.65 -21.64
N ARG A 198 -1.23 -6.70 -22.59
CA ARG A 198 -1.09 -5.26 -22.27
C ARG A 198 -2.18 -4.74 -21.32
N PRO A 199 -3.46 -5.13 -21.48
CA PRO A 199 -4.49 -4.68 -20.51
C PRO A 199 -4.19 -5.17 -19.08
N ALA A 200 -3.75 -6.43 -18.93
CA ALA A 200 -3.38 -6.98 -17.61
C ALA A 200 -2.18 -6.25 -17.01
N ALA A 201 -1.18 -5.88 -17.84
CA ALA A 201 -0.03 -5.10 -17.38
C ALA A 201 -0.44 -3.70 -16.92
N ALA A 202 -1.34 -3.02 -17.66
CA ALA A 202 -1.87 -1.72 -17.26
C ALA A 202 -2.60 -1.81 -15.92
N THR A 203 -3.45 -2.83 -15.75
CA THR A 203 -4.16 -3.07 -14.49
C THR A 203 -3.18 -3.32 -13.33
N ALA A 204 -2.16 -4.16 -13.55
CA ALA A 204 -1.14 -4.46 -12.54
C ALA A 204 -0.36 -3.21 -12.13
N LEU A 205 0.02 -2.36 -13.08
CA LEU A 205 0.69 -1.08 -12.80
C LEU A 205 -0.18 -0.14 -11.97
N GLY A 206 -1.46 -0.04 -12.29
CA GLY A 206 -2.42 0.75 -11.49
C GLY A 206 -2.55 0.23 -10.06
N ALA A 207 -2.64 -1.08 -9.90
CA ALA A 207 -2.81 -1.73 -8.60
C ALA A 207 -1.58 -1.59 -7.68
N ARG A 208 -0.38 -1.46 -8.24
CA ARG A 208 0.85 -1.25 -7.46
C ARG A 208 0.87 0.12 -6.77
N GLY A 209 0.20 1.12 -7.34
CA GLY A 209 0.14 2.47 -6.77
C GLY A 209 1.42 3.29 -6.95
N GLU A 210 2.44 2.75 -7.57
CA GLU A 210 3.71 3.43 -7.85
C GLU A 210 3.51 4.35 -9.06
N THR A 211 3.86 5.62 -8.95
CA THR A 211 3.54 6.61 -10.00
C THR A 211 4.72 6.97 -10.88
N GLU A 212 5.96 6.88 -10.38
CA GLU A 212 7.15 7.27 -11.16
C GLU A 212 7.28 6.42 -12.43
N GLY A 213 7.26 7.08 -13.57
CA GLY A 213 7.32 6.43 -14.89
C GLY A 213 6.01 5.77 -15.34
N VAL A 214 5.14 5.38 -14.42
CA VAL A 214 3.92 4.62 -14.71
C VAL A 214 2.87 5.50 -15.40
N VAL A 215 2.59 6.69 -14.86
CA VAL A 215 1.59 7.60 -15.42
C VAL A 215 1.90 7.93 -16.89
N ALA A 216 3.17 8.21 -17.21
CA ALA A 216 3.57 8.54 -18.56
C ALA A 216 3.35 7.39 -19.56
N VAL A 217 3.63 6.15 -19.15
CA VAL A 217 3.44 4.99 -20.04
C VAL A 217 1.95 4.65 -20.21
N LEU A 218 1.15 4.79 -19.15
CA LEU A 218 -0.31 4.60 -19.23
C LEU A 218 -0.95 5.64 -20.15
N LEU A 219 -0.53 6.91 -20.05
CA LEU A 219 -1.02 7.97 -20.96
C LEU A 219 -0.66 7.67 -22.42
N ARG A 220 0.58 7.23 -22.67
CA ARG A 220 1.01 6.86 -24.02
C ARG A 220 0.21 5.68 -24.57
N SER A 221 -0.15 4.73 -23.72
CA SER A 221 -0.93 3.55 -24.15
C SER A 221 -2.35 3.91 -24.60
N LEU A 222 -2.88 5.10 -24.23
CA LEU A 222 -4.18 5.59 -24.70
C LEU A 222 -4.16 5.88 -26.22
N GLU A 223 -2.97 6.09 -26.80
CA GLU A 223 -2.80 6.35 -28.24
C GLU A 223 -2.77 5.03 -29.04
N ALA A 224 -2.64 3.89 -28.36
CA ALA A 224 -2.63 2.58 -29.01
C ALA A 224 -4.01 2.25 -29.60
N ASN A 225 -4.00 1.64 -30.79
CA ASN A 225 -5.25 1.22 -31.44
C ASN A 225 -5.71 -0.14 -30.87
N ASP A 226 -5.86 -0.20 -29.56
CA ASP A 226 -6.28 -1.39 -28.81
C ASP A 226 -7.25 -0.97 -27.70
N PRO A 227 -8.57 -1.13 -27.94
CA PRO A 227 -9.57 -0.70 -26.97
C PRO A 227 -9.41 -1.32 -25.56
N ALA A 228 -8.99 -2.59 -25.48
CA ALA A 228 -8.86 -3.26 -24.17
C ALA A 228 -7.73 -2.63 -23.34
N THR A 229 -6.59 -2.34 -23.96
CA THR A 229 -5.48 -1.64 -23.30
C THR A 229 -5.87 -0.21 -22.91
N THR A 230 -6.56 0.51 -23.80
CA THR A 230 -7.05 1.87 -23.51
C THR A 230 -7.96 1.88 -22.28
N GLU A 231 -8.94 0.96 -22.22
CA GLU A 231 -9.88 0.86 -21.08
C GLU A 231 -9.12 0.57 -19.76
N ALA A 232 -8.22 -0.43 -19.77
CA ALA A 232 -7.44 -0.79 -18.59
C ALA A 232 -6.53 0.36 -18.13
N SER A 233 -5.94 1.09 -19.07
CA SER A 233 -5.05 2.22 -18.75
C SER A 233 -5.82 3.40 -18.16
N LEU A 234 -7.03 3.67 -18.65
CA LEU A 234 -7.90 4.71 -18.06
C LEU A 234 -8.31 4.32 -16.63
N ASP A 235 -8.68 3.05 -16.40
CA ASP A 235 -9.02 2.55 -15.07
C ASP A 235 -7.81 2.68 -14.12
N ALA A 236 -6.61 2.31 -14.59
CA ALA A 236 -5.37 2.42 -13.82
C ALA A 236 -5.06 3.90 -13.47
N LEU A 237 -5.15 4.80 -14.45
CA LEU A 237 -4.91 6.24 -14.25
C LEU A 237 -5.90 6.86 -13.25
N ALA A 238 -7.17 6.43 -13.29
CA ALA A 238 -8.19 6.88 -12.33
C ALA A 238 -7.82 6.45 -10.91
N GLY A 239 -7.48 5.17 -10.73
CA GLY A 239 -7.10 4.60 -9.43
C GLY A 239 -5.81 5.22 -8.85
N LEU A 240 -4.89 5.64 -9.72
CA LEU A 240 -3.65 6.32 -9.30
C LEU A 240 -3.87 7.80 -8.90
N GLY A 241 -5.04 8.36 -9.21
CA GLY A 241 -5.31 9.78 -8.93
C GLY A 241 -4.43 10.72 -9.73
N ALA A 242 -4.03 10.33 -10.96
CA ALA A 242 -3.09 11.08 -11.78
C ALA A 242 -3.74 12.31 -12.42
N PRO A 243 -3.36 13.56 -12.04
CA PRO A 243 -3.99 14.77 -12.61
C PRO A 243 -3.82 14.86 -14.13
N GLU A 244 -2.76 14.29 -14.67
CA GLU A 244 -2.48 14.27 -16.12
C GLU A 244 -3.58 13.52 -16.90
N ALA A 245 -4.34 12.65 -16.23
CA ALA A 245 -5.45 11.91 -16.83
C ALA A 245 -6.74 12.74 -16.97
N MET A 246 -6.81 13.91 -16.34
CA MET A 246 -8.02 14.75 -16.37
C MET A 246 -8.47 15.06 -17.80
N LYS A 247 -7.55 15.58 -18.63
CA LYS A 247 -7.89 15.97 -20.01
C LYS A 247 -8.33 14.76 -20.85
N PRO A 248 -7.58 13.67 -20.96
CA PRO A 248 -8.04 12.52 -21.77
C PRO A 248 -9.36 11.93 -21.28
N MET A 249 -9.62 11.90 -19.97
CA MET A 249 -10.90 11.39 -19.45
C MET A 249 -12.08 12.30 -19.77
N VAL A 250 -11.89 13.61 -19.65
CA VAL A 250 -12.94 14.60 -20.01
C VAL A 250 -13.20 14.55 -21.53
N ASP A 251 -12.17 14.52 -22.34
CA ASP A 251 -12.29 14.43 -23.83
C ASP A 251 -13.09 13.18 -24.20
N ARG A 252 -12.80 12.06 -23.58
CA ARG A 252 -13.51 10.82 -23.81
C ARG A 252 -14.97 10.90 -23.36
N LEU A 253 -15.23 11.43 -22.18
CA LEU A 253 -16.63 11.64 -21.72
C LEU A 253 -17.41 12.51 -22.69
N UNK A 254 -16.72 13.38 -23.04
CA UNK A 254 -17.31 14.22 -23.92
C UNK A 254 -17.65 13.65 -25.18
N ALA A 255 -16.79 12.80 -25.79
CA ALA A 255 -17.00 12.16 -27.10
C ALA A 255 -17.89 10.93 -27.05
N ALA A 256 -18.06 10.34 -25.87
CA ALA A 256 -18.78 9.08 -25.68
C ALA A 256 -20.25 9.12 -26.03
N UNK A 257 -20.64 8.11 -26.51
CA UNK A 257 -21.97 7.91 -26.75
C UNK A 257 -22.65 7.66 -25.45
N GLU A 258 -23.95 8.06 -25.43
CA GLU A 258 -24.76 8.00 -24.20
C GLU A 258 -24.56 6.72 -23.35
N UNK A 259 -24.45 5.83 -23.97
CA UNK A 259 -24.33 4.57 -23.37
C UNK A 259 -23.05 4.29 -22.66
N UNK A 260 -22.06 4.98 -23.09
CA UNK A 260 -20.78 4.90 -22.57
C UNK A 260 -20.52 5.83 -21.52
N LYS A 261 -21.26 6.88 -21.39
CA LYS A 261 -21.07 8.02 -20.46
C LYS A 261 -21.12 7.62 -18.98
N GLY A 262 -21.89 6.63 -18.62
CA GLY A 262 -21.94 6.15 -17.23
C GLY A 262 -20.59 5.63 -16.76
N ARG A 263 -19.92 4.81 -17.54
CA ARG A 263 -18.60 4.25 -17.20
C ARG A 263 -17.50 5.32 -17.18
N ASP A 264 -17.52 6.21 -18.18
CA ASP A 264 -16.53 7.29 -18.23
C ASP A 264 -16.73 8.27 -17.06
N ALA A 265 -17.99 8.50 -16.65
CA ALA A 265 -18.29 9.28 -15.45
C ALA A 265 -17.78 8.59 -14.17
N ASP A 266 -17.92 7.27 -14.07
CA ASP A 266 -17.40 6.51 -12.91
C ASP A 266 -15.87 6.68 -12.79
N ARG A 267 -15.14 6.66 -13.90
CA ARG A 267 -13.67 6.91 -13.90
C ARG A 267 -13.34 8.32 -13.43
N ILE A 268 -14.08 9.30 -13.90
CA ILE A 268 -13.88 10.70 -13.49
C ILE A 268 -14.16 10.85 -11.98
N LEU A 269 -15.19 10.20 -11.48
CA LEU A 269 -15.51 10.22 -10.04
C LEU A 269 -14.39 9.55 -9.23
N GLU A 270 -13.89 8.40 -9.68
CA GLU A 270 -12.76 7.71 -9.04
C GLU A 270 -11.51 8.59 -9.05
N LEU A 271 -11.15 9.15 -10.20
CA LEU A 271 -10.01 10.07 -10.31
C LEU A 271 -10.17 11.24 -9.33
N ALA A 272 -11.36 11.85 -9.28
CA ALA A 272 -11.63 12.98 -8.38
C ALA A 272 -11.52 12.58 -6.91
N GLU A 273 -12.00 11.39 -6.52
CA GLU A 273 -11.88 10.88 -5.15
C GLU A 273 -10.42 10.66 -4.75
N GLN A 274 -9.62 10.05 -5.63
CA GLN A 274 -8.19 9.83 -5.38
C GLN A 274 -7.44 11.16 -5.30
N MET A 275 -7.75 12.10 -6.20
CA MET A 275 -7.15 13.43 -6.18
C MET A 275 -7.54 14.22 -4.91
N GLU A 276 -8.78 14.13 -4.46
CA GLU A 276 -9.27 14.78 -3.23
C GLU A 276 -8.67 14.13 -1.99
N ALA A 277 -8.50 12.81 -2.00
CA ALA A 277 -7.84 12.08 -0.91
C ALA A 277 -6.34 12.40 -0.82
N GLY A 278 -5.69 12.64 -1.97
CA GLY A 278 -4.27 12.97 -2.07
C GLY A 278 -3.98 14.46 -1.91
N ARG A 279 -3.24 15.01 -2.83
CA ARG A 279 -2.76 16.41 -2.77
C ARG A 279 -3.29 17.29 -3.90
N TYR A 280 -4.26 16.82 -4.66
CA TYR A 280 -4.72 17.46 -5.89
C TYR A 280 -6.18 17.93 -5.83
N GLU A 281 -6.73 18.11 -4.63
CA GLU A 281 -8.13 18.53 -4.44
C GLU A 281 -8.48 19.84 -5.16
N ALA A 282 -7.51 20.72 -5.35
CA ALA A 282 -7.74 21.98 -6.07
C ALA A 282 -8.12 21.78 -7.55
N TYR A 283 -7.65 20.68 -8.16
CA TYR A 283 -7.94 20.36 -9.56
C TYR A 283 -9.30 19.65 -9.71
N CYS A 284 -9.83 19.05 -8.64
CA CYS A 284 -11.06 18.28 -8.68
C CYS A 284 -12.27 19.13 -9.10
N ILE A 285 -12.29 20.39 -8.73
CA ILE A 285 -13.42 21.29 -9.04
C ILE A 285 -13.62 21.36 -10.56
N ASN A 286 -12.55 21.62 -11.31
CA ASN A 286 -12.62 21.73 -12.78
C ASN A 286 -13.03 20.40 -13.42
N LEU A 287 -12.46 19.29 -12.92
CA LEU A 287 -12.78 17.95 -13.41
C LEU A 287 -14.26 17.61 -13.19
N LEU A 288 -14.76 17.89 -12.00
CA LEU A 288 -16.16 17.61 -11.64
C LEU A 288 -17.15 18.55 -12.35
N ASP A 289 -16.76 19.82 -12.57
CA ASP A 289 -17.56 20.75 -13.36
C ASP A 289 -17.69 20.24 -14.80
N ALA A 290 -16.62 19.74 -15.40
CA ALA A 290 -16.70 19.16 -16.75
C ALA A 290 -17.70 17.99 -16.80
N LEU A 291 -17.71 17.12 -15.79
CA LEU A 291 -18.68 16.02 -15.68
C LEU A 291 -20.12 16.56 -15.52
N LEU A 292 -20.32 17.53 -14.62
CA LEU A 292 -21.64 18.09 -14.30
C LEU A 292 -22.27 18.79 -15.50
N TYR A 293 -21.46 19.47 -16.35
CA TYR A 293 -21.97 20.18 -17.53
C TYR A 293 -22.13 19.27 -18.76
N THR A 294 -21.59 18.05 -18.74
CA THR A 294 -21.72 17.11 -19.87
C THR A 294 -23.14 16.53 -19.92
N ARG A 295 -23.78 16.62 -21.12
CA ARG A 295 -25.11 16.06 -21.32
C ARG A 295 -25.14 14.54 -21.21
N ALA A 296 -26.27 13.99 -20.77
CA ALA A 296 -26.55 12.56 -20.69
C ALA A 296 -25.71 11.78 -19.70
N VAL A 297 -24.97 12.44 -18.82
CA VAL A 297 -24.39 11.79 -17.65
C VAL A 297 -25.54 11.39 -16.71
N PRO A 298 -25.57 10.13 -16.22
CA PRO A 298 -26.64 9.68 -15.31
C PRO A 298 -26.73 10.53 -14.03
N GLU A 299 -27.96 10.80 -13.55
CA GLU A 299 -28.17 11.73 -12.43
C GLU A 299 -27.50 11.25 -11.13
N ASN A 300 -27.48 9.95 -10.87
CA ASN A 300 -26.78 9.42 -9.69
C ASN A 300 -25.26 9.74 -9.71
N ARG A 301 -24.65 9.78 -10.90
CA ARG A 301 -23.25 10.19 -11.07
C ARG A 301 -23.08 11.69 -10.85
N ARG A 302 -24.03 12.50 -11.33
CA ARG A 302 -24.06 13.96 -11.09
C ARG A 302 -24.17 14.25 -9.58
N GLU A 303 -25.03 13.51 -8.88
CA GLU A 303 -25.20 13.66 -7.43
C GLU A 303 -23.88 13.34 -6.69
N MET A 304 -23.20 12.26 -7.08
CA MET A 304 -21.89 11.91 -6.53
C MET A 304 -20.88 13.04 -6.79
N ALA A 305 -20.84 13.54 -8.04
CA ALA A 305 -19.94 14.63 -8.42
C ALA A 305 -20.17 15.88 -7.55
N ARG A 306 -21.43 16.25 -7.29
CA ARG A 306 -21.76 17.38 -6.41
C ARG A 306 -21.24 17.17 -4.99
N LYS A 307 -21.35 15.95 -4.45
CA LYS A 307 -20.86 15.60 -3.10
C LYS A 307 -19.34 15.72 -3.02
N ILE A 308 -18.62 15.16 -4.00
CA ILE A 308 -17.15 15.26 -4.04
C ILE A 308 -16.75 16.74 -4.20
N ARG A 309 -17.40 17.46 -5.11
CA ARG A 309 -17.14 18.88 -5.35
C ARG A 309 -17.34 19.72 -4.07
N GLN A 310 -18.39 19.42 -3.31
CA GLN A 310 -18.64 20.09 -2.03
C GLN A 310 -17.47 19.88 -1.06
N ARG A 311 -16.93 18.67 -1.00
CA ARG A 311 -15.74 18.41 -0.17
C ARG A 311 -14.52 19.20 -0.68
N CYS A 312 -14.34 19.27 -2.01
CA CYS A 312 -13.21 20.01 -2.59
C CYS A 312 -13.25 21.51 -2.27
N VAL A 313 -14.44 22.14 -2.35
CA VAL A 313 -14.57 23.57 -2.07
C VAL A 313 -14.52 23.90 -0.57
N SER A 314 -14.63 22.91 0.31
CA SER A 314 -14.57 23.12 1.77
C SER A 314 -13.13 23.26 2.31
N TRP A 315 -12.12 23.00 1.48
CA TRP A 315 -10.73 23.21 1.86
C TRP A 315 -10.35 24.70 1.82
N LYS A 316 -9.81 25.19 2.93
CA LYS A 316 -9.30 26.55 3.05
C LYS A 316 -7.77 26.52 3.03
N SER A 317 -7.15 27.26 2.11
CA SER A 317 -5.70 27.44 2.14
C SER A 317 -5.30 28.28 3.36
N LEU A 318 -4.27 27.86 4.08
CA LEU A 318 -3.71 28.58 5.22
C LEU A 318 -2.48 29.41 4.85
N PHE A 319 -2.10 29.43 3.58
CA PHE A 319 -0.94 30.19 3.11
C PHE A 319 -1.20 30.72 1.71
N ASP A 320 -0.99 32.01 1.53
CA ASP A 320 -1.22 32.71 0.25
C ASP A 320 -0.03 32.55 -0.73
N GLY A 321 1.03 31.83 -0.31
CA GLY A 321 2.25 31.58 -1.11
C GLY A 321 3.31 32.67 -1.02
N ARG A 322 3.08 33.76 -0.27
CA ARG A 322 3.96 34.94 -0.35
C ARG A 322 4.04 35.81 0.93
N SER A 323 3.15 35.62 1.89
CA SER A 323 3.13 36.50 3.06
C SER A 323 2.72 35.77 4.35
N ALA A 324 3.00 36.38 5.50
CA ALA A 324 2.60 35.84 6.79
C ALA A 324 1.13 36.13 7.15
N ASN A 325 0.32 36.62 6.21
CA ASN A 325 -1.10 36.89 6.44
C ASN A 325 -1.82 35.65 6.95
N GLY A 326 -2.56 35.76 8.03
CA GLY A 326 -3.26 34.62 8.67
C GLY A 326 -2.41 33.85 9.68
N TRP A 327 -1.17 34.28 9.90
CA TRP A 327 -0.24 33.70 10.88
C TRP A 327 0.14 34.70 11.95
N ILE A 328 0.23 34.27 13.20
CA ILE A 328 0.62 35.05 14.38
C ILE A 328 1.78 34.34 15.09
N GLY A 329 2.39 35.00 16.05
CA GLY A 329 3.54 34.52 16.81
C GLY A 329 4.86 35.06 16.27
N GLN A 330 5.89 34.22 16.24
CA GLN A 330 7.26 34.64 15.86
C GLN A 330 7.48 34.52 14.34
N THR A 331 6.62 35.18 13.57
CA THR A 331 6.64 35.11 12.09
C THR A 331 7.95 35.61 11.48
N ASP A 332 8.65 36.53 12.19
CA ASP A 332 9.96 37.04 11.73
C ASP A 332 11.06 35.97 11.69
N GLY A 333 10.84 34.82 12.36
CA GLY A 333 11.74 33.67 12.31
C GLY A 333 11.57 32.78 11.08
N TYR A 334 10.65 33.14 10.19
CA TYR A 334 10.31 32.34 8.99
C TYR A 334 10.28 33.23 7.75
N GLN A 335 10.64 32.66 6.61
CA GLN A 335 10.48 33.29 5.30
C GLN A 335 9.18 32.78 4.65
N PHE A 336 8.32 33.70 4.22
CA PHE A 336 7.03 33.42 3.57
C PHE A 336 7.15 33.86 2.11
N SER A 337 7.55 32.95 1.23
CA SER A 337 7.78 33.33 -0.18
C SER A 337 7.85 32.09 -1.08
N GLY A 338 7.60 32.26 -2.37
CA GLY A 338 7.75 31.19 -3.37
C GLY A 338 6.86 29.97 -3.15
N GLY A 339 5.75 30.13 -2.43
CA GLY A 339 4.85 29.02 -2.11
C GLY A 339 5.28 28.21 -0.88
N GLU A 340 6.36 28.62 -0.19
CA GLU A 340 6.90 27.91 0.97
C GLU A 340 6.95 28.81 2.20
N ILE A 341 6.73 28.22 3.38
CA ILE A 341 7.08 28.80 4.69
C ILE A 341 8.37 28.11 5.09
N HIS A 342 9.47 28.83 5.15
CA HIS A 342 10.80 28.26 5.37
C HIS A 342 11.45 28.86 6.61
N CYS A 343 11.94 28.00 7.50
CA CYS A 343 12.79 28.33 8.62
C CYS A 343 14.23 27.96 8.28
N GLU A 344 15.15 28.94 8.32
CA GLU A 344 16.58 28.65 8.19
C GLU A 344 17.17 28.23 9.55
N ALA A 345 18.26 27.48 9.52
CA ALA A 345 18.96 27.07 10.74
C ALA A 345 19.37 28.29 11.55
N GLY A 346 19.13 28.26 12.84
CA GLY A 346 19.37 29.37 13.76
C GLY A 346 18.20 30.34 13.93
N ASN A 347 17.15 30.16 13.14
CA ASN A 347 15.93 30.98 13.20
C ASN A 347 14.75 30.15 13.75
N GLY A 348 13.53 30.61 13.56
CA GLY A 348 12.31 29.91 13.93
C GLY A 348 11.56 30.55 15.08
N GLY A 349 11.10 29.75 16.01
CA GLY A 349 10.15 30.13 17.03
C GLY A 349 8.77 29.57 16.69
N ASN A 350 7.77 29.92 17.47
CA ASN A 350 6.43 29.33 17.27
C ASN A 350 5.56 30.29 16.45
N ILE A 351 4.94 29.73 15.40
CA ILE A 351 3.94 30.44 14.60
C ILE A 351 2.62 29.66 14.62
N TYR A 352 1.52 30.35 14.55
CA TYR A 352 0.18 29.79 14.70
C TYR A 352 -0.77 30.40 13.66
N THR A 353 -1.77 29.64 13.24
CA THR A 353 -2.88 30.21 12.47
C THR A 353 -3.59 31.29 13.31
N GLU A 354 -4.04 32.39 12.68
CA GLU A 354 -4.85 33.40 13.35
C GLU A 354 -6.17 32.82 13.85
N ASP A 355 -6.80 31.95 13.04
CA ASP A 355 -8.04 31.24 13.38
C ASP A 355 -7.76 30.03 14.28
N GLU A 356 -8.74 29.66 15.11
CA GLU A 356 -8.77 28.42 15.88
C GLU A 356 -9.63 27.37 15.20
N TYR A 357 -9.28 26.11 15.43
CA TYR A 357 -9.96 24.94 14.86
C TYR A 357 -10.32 23.93 15.97
N ALA A 358 -11.54 23.40 15.90
CA ALA A 358 -12.05 22.38 16.83
C ALA A 358 -11.87 20.98 16.23
N ASP A 359 -12.80 20.58 15.36
CA ASP A 359 -12.70 19.34 14.59
C ASP A 359 -12.30 19.70 13.16
N PHE A 360 -11.22 19.09 12.69
CA PHE A 360 -10.64 19.50 11.40
C PHE A 360 -9.80 18.39 10.77
N ILE A 361 -9.55 18.54 9.48
CA ILE A 361 -8.49 17.83 8.76
C ILE A 361 -7.51 18.91 8.28
N PHE A 362 -6.24 18.74 8.61
CA PHE A 362 -5.14 19.63 8.17
C PHE A 362 -4.21 18.82 7.28
N ARG A 363 -3.94 19.33 6.08
CA ARG A 363 -2.99 18.75 5.14
C ARG A 363 -1.87 19.74 4.85
N PHE A 364 -0.66 19.20 4.77
CA PHE A 364 0.52 20.01 4.43
C PHE A 364 1.62 19.12 3.89
N GLU A 365 2.59 19.76 3.23
CA GLU A 365 3.84 19.09 2.88
C GLU A 365 4.96 19.73 3.70
N PHE A 366 5.93 18.91 4.09
CA PHE A 366 7.11 19.37 4.81
C PHE A 366 8.38 18.76 4.22
N LYS A 367 9.47 19.51 4.31
CA LYS A 367 10.80 19.07 3.87
C LYS A 367 11.78 19.33 5.00
N LEU A 368 12.59 18.29 5.32
CA LEU A 368 13.57 18.32 6.41
C LEU A 368 14.99 18.39 5.86
N TRP A 369 15.87 18.99 6.62
CA TRP A 369 17.31 18.95 6.46
C TRP A 369 17.90 17.95 7.46
N PRO A 370 19.18 17.51 7.30
CA PRO A 370 19.75 16.55 8.26
C PRO A 370 19.68 17.06 9.70
N GLY A 371 19.01 16.28 10.56
CA GLY A 371 18.83 16.59 11.97
C GLY A 371 17.73 17.61 12.29
N SER A 372 16.87 17.96 11.33
CA SER A 372 15.77 18.92 11.56
C SER A 372 14.88 18.49 12.74
N ASN A 373 14.43 19.49 13.50
CA ASN A 373 13.45 19.33 14.57
C ASN A 373 12.47 20.51 14.52
N ASN A 374 11.18 20.18 14.57
CA ASN A 374 10.07 21.14 14.63
C ASN A 374 8.91 20.38 15.29
N GLY A 375 7.78 21.03 15.44
CA GLY A 375 6.57 20.40 15.93
C GLY A 375 5.35 20.97 15.25
N LEU A 376 4.29 20.17 15.12
CA LEU A 376 2.98 20.64 14.67
C LEU A 376 2.08 20.78 15.90
N GLY A 377 1.78 22.01 16.27
CA GLY A 377 0.83 22.32 17.34
C GLY A 377 -0.60 22.06 16.89
N LEU A 378 -1.33 21.26 17.66
CA LEU A 378 -2.72 20.87 17.41
C LEU A 378 -3.59 21.37 18.56
N ARG A 379 -4.65 22.11 18.23
CA ARG A 379 -5.50 22.78 19.25
C ARG A 379 -4.63 23.54 20.26
N ALA A 380 -3.57 24.16 19.78
CA ALA A 380 -2.56 24.80 20.63
C ALA A 380 -3.04 26.17 21.13
N PRO A 381 -2.65 26.58 22.35
CA PRO A 381 -2.73 28.01 22.70
C PRO A 381 -1.67 28.77 21.91
N SER A 382 -1.83 30.09 21.77
CA SER A 382 -0.86 30.95 21.07
C SER A 382 0.33 31.36 21.95
N SER A 383 0.43 30.80 23.15
CA SER A 383 1.54 31.08 24.08
C SER A 383 1.71 29.95 25.08
N GLY A 384 2.85 29.93 25.76
CA GLY A 384 3.19 28.87 26.71
C GLY A 384 3.89 27.71 26.04
N ASN A 385 3.76 26.51 26.65
CA ASN A 385 4.36 25.30 26.10
C ASN A 385 3.31 24.46 25.33
N UNK A 386 3.31 24.56 24.08
CA UNK A 386 2.47 24.06 23.26
C UNK A 386 2.34 22.71 23.29
N ALA A 387 3.45 21.92 23.53
CA ALA A 387 3.47 20.47 23.66
C ALA A 387 2.59 19.92 24.81
N TYR A 388 2.51 20.67 25.88
CA TYR A 388 1.74 20.27 27.09
C TYR A 388 0.41 21.00 27.23
N GLN A 389 0.34 22.26 26.82
CA GLN A 389 -0.86 23.10 26.95
C GLN A 389 -1.77 23.02 25.71
N GLY A 390 -1.28 22.43 24.63
CA GLY A 390 -1.98 21.97 23.45
C GLY A 390 -1.65 20.51 23.24
N MET A 391 -1.44 20.14 21.98
CA MET A 391 -0.84 18.86 21.61
C MET A 391 0.24 19.16 20.57
N GLU A 392 1.32 18.41 20.60
CA GLU A 392 2.36 18.50 19.57
C GLU A 392 2.45 17.17 18.82
N ALA A 393 2.24 17.19 17.51
CA ALA A 393 2.64 16.09 16.64
C ALA A 393 4.07 16.38 16.18
N GLN A 394 5.01 15.54 16.59
CA GLN A 394 6.45 15.77 16.35
C GLN A 394 6.77 15.85 14.85
N ILE A 395 7.63 16.77 14.45
CA ILE A 395 8.22 16.86 13.11
C ILE A 395 9.75 16.74 13.29
N LEU A 396 10.33 15.62 12.84
CA LEU A 396 11.69 15.27 13.19
C LEU A 396 12.33 14.47 12.06
N ASP A 397 13.64 14.64 11.83
CA ASP A 397 14.42 13.75 10.98
C ASP A 397 14.71 12.46 11.78
N ASP A 398 13.88 11.45 11.61
CA ASP A 398 13.96 10.17 12.33
C ASP A 398 15.26 9.40 12.05
N GLY A 399 15.93 9.70 10.94
CA GLY A 399 17.17 9.04 10.53
C GLY A 399 18.44 9.65 11.10
N ALA A 400 18.36 10.80 11.78
CA ALA A 400 19.55 11.49 12.27
C ALA A 400 20.19 10.76 13.47
N ASP A 401 21.50 10.54 13.42
CA ASP A 401 22.26 9.86 14.48
C ASP A 401 22.04 10.48 15.87
N LYS A 402 21.90 11.80 15.94
CA LYS A 402 21.67 12.50 17.22
C LYS A 402 20.36 12.09 17.90
N TYR A 403 19.43 11.48 17.16
CA TYR A 403 18.12 11.05 17.65
C TYR A 403 18.00 9.53 17.88
N ALA A 404 19.10 8.78 17.74
CA ALA A 404 19.08 7.31 17.85
C ALA A 404 18.58 6.80 19.21
N ASN A 405 18.68 7.62 20.28
CA ASN A 405 18.32 7.22 21.65
C ASN A 405 17.02 7.87 22.17
N LEU A 406 16.20 8.43 21.29
CA LEU A 406 14.91 9.02 21.69
C LEU A 406 13.94 7.95 22.17
N LYS A 407 13.01 8.36 23.03
CA LYS A 407 11.88 7.50 23.43
C LYS A 407 10.89 7.37 22.28
N PRO A 408 10.10 6.29 22.21
CA PRO A 408 9.17 6.09 21.08
C PRO A 408 8.22 7.26 20.82
N TYR A 409 7.78 7.95 21.87
CA TYR A 409 6.85 9.07 21.76
C TYR A 409 7.50 10.39 21.32
N GLN A 410 8.80 10.38 20.98
CA GLN A 410 9.55 11.56 20.56
C GLN A 410 9.90 11.56 19.06
N PHE A 411 9.61 10.47 18.36
CA PHE A 411 9.87 10.35 16.91
C PHE A 411 8.77 11.04 16.10
N HIS A 412 9.06 11.29 14.83
CA HIS A 412 8.17 12.00 13.91
C HIS A 412 6.75 11.45 13.95
N GLY A 413 5.76 12.33 13.95
CA GLY A 413 4.33 12.01 13.96
C GLY A 413 3.76 11.63 15.32
N SER A 414 4.60 11.33 16.32
CA SER A 414 4.11 11.01 17.67
C SER A 414 3.38 12.20 18.29
N ILE A 415 2.30 11.95 19.04
CA ILE A 415 1.75 12.96 19.94
C ILE A 415 2.71 12.98 21.14
N TYR A 416 3.52 14.01 21.20
CA TYR A 416 4.69 14.12 22.08
C TYR A 416 4.33 13.81 23.53
N GLY A 417 5.06 12.85 24.13
CA GLY A 417 4.85 12.42 25.52
C GLY A 417 3.66 11.47 25.73
N VAL A 418 2.80 11.25 24.72
CA VAL A 418 1.50 10.58 24.90
C VAL A 418 1.31 9.36 23.99
N ILE A 419 1.49 9.51 22.68
CA ILE A 419 1.18 8.46 21.69
C ILE A 419 2.37 8.30 20.73
N PRO A 420 3.04 7.16 20.69
CA PRO A 420 4.11 6.92 19.72
C PRO A 420 3.56 6.65 18.33
N ALA A 421 4.22 7.18 17.31
CA ALA A 421 3.88 6.92 15.89
C ALA A 421 4.55 5.64 15.39
N VAL A 422 3.95 5.03 14.38
CA VAL A 422 4.59 3.96 13.59
C VAL A 422 5.64 4.62 12.68
N ARG A 423 6.88 4.11 12.74
CA ARG A 423 8.02 4.68 12.03
C ARG A 423 8.21 4.01 10.65
N GLY A 424 9.10 4.59 9.83
CA GLY A 424 9.54 3.98 8.58
C GLY A 424 8.82 4.48 7.32
N HIS A 425 7.98 5.51 7.44
CA HIS A 425 7.20 6.04 6.32
C HIS A 425 7.63 7.45 5.88
N GLN A 426 8.73 7.96 6.46
CA GLN A 426 9.30 9.25 6.12
C GLN A 426 10.20 9.11 4.88
N LEU A 427 10.09 10.05 3.94
CA LEU A 427 10.99 10.14 2.79
C LEU A 427 12.35 10.70 3.24
N PRO A 428 13.43 10.45 2.48
CA PRO A 428 14.75 10.97 2.82
C PRO A 428 14.78 12.49 3.01
N VAL A 429 15.73 12.98 3.81
CA VAL A 429 15.94 14.42 3.98
C VAL A 429 16.15 15.09 2.61
N GLY A 430 15.61 16.27 2.43
CA GLY A 430 15.60 17.00 1.17
C GLY A 430 14.38 16.72 0.30
N GLU A 431 13.61 15.69 0.60
CA GLU A 431 12.38 15.36 -0.13
C GLU A 431 11.13 15.89 0.57
N TRP A 432 10.07 16.15 -0.21
CA TRP A 432 8.80 16.64 0.31
C TRP A 432 7.94 15.48 0.79
N ASN A 433 7.68 15.43 2.09
CA ASN A 433 6.73 14.50 2.71
C ASN A 433 5.32 15.10 2.70
N PHE A 434 4.29 14.30 2.52
CA PHE A 434 2.89 14.70 2.63
C PHE A 434 2.31 14.17 3.95
N GLN A 435 1.72 15.06 4.74
CA GLN A 435 1.09 14.67 6.00
C GLN A 435 -0.35 15.19 6.09
N GLU A 436 -1.23 14.32 6.57
CA GLU A 436 -2.60 14.68 6.95
C GLU A 436 -2.76 14.42 8.45
N VAL A 437 -3.36 15.39 9.14
CA VAL A 437 -3.76 15.25 10.55
C VAL A 437 -5.26 15.48 10.64
N ARG A 438 -5.98 14.51 11.20
CA ARG A 438 -7.43 14.60 11.48
C ARG A 438 -7.61 14.64 13.00
N CYS A 439 -8.26 15.68 13.48
CA CYS A 439 -8.72 15.80 14.87
C CYS A 439 -10.24 15.84 14.86
N GLU A 440 -10.89 14.83 15.45
CA GLU A 440 -12.34 14.74 15.48
C GLU A 440 -12.78 14.28 16.87
N GLY A 441 -13.40 15.18 17.63
CA GLY A 441 -13.70 14.92 19.02
C GLY A 441 -12.43 14.56 19.80
N ARG A 442 -12.37 13.34 20.32
CA ARG A 442 -11.24 12.82 21.09
C ARG A 442 -10.27 11.98 20.24
N ARG A 443 -10.59 11.74 18.97
CA ARG A 443 -9.75 10.91 18.10
C ARG A 443 -8.77 11.79 17.31
N VAL A 444 -7.51 11.35 17.25
CA VAL A 444 -6.47 11.93 16.41
C VAL A 444 -5.95 10.84 15.48
N THR A 445 -5.95 11.15 14.19
CA THR A 445 -5.37 10.26 13.16
C THR A 445 -4.30 11.05 12.39
N ILE A 446 -3.12 10.48 12.24
CA ILE A 446 -2.03 11.08 11.43
C ILE A 446 -1.65 10.10 10.33
N THR A 447 -1.67 10.59 9.11
CA THR A 447 -1.27 9.83 7.90
C THR A 447 -0.04 10.50 7.30
N LEU A 448 1.03 9.74 7.08
CA LEU A 448 2.28 10.20 6.48
C LEU A 448 2.52 9.42 5.18
N ASN A 449 2.62 10.12 4.07
CA ASN A 449 2.89 9.56 2.74
C ASN A 449 1.96 8.37 2.40
N GLY A 450 0.67 8.51 2.78
CA GLY A 450 -0.36 7.48 2.52
C GLY A 450 -0.50 6.41 3.60
N HIS A 451 0.37 6.40 4.63
CA HIS A 451 0.34 5.40 5.71
C HIS A 451 -0.16 6.01 7.01
N VAL A 452 -1.14 5.37 7.64
CA VAL A 452 -1.63 5.80 8.97
C VAL A 452 -0.55 5.45 10.00
N ILE A 453 0.05 6.48 10.61
CA ILE A 453 1.12 6.33 11.60
C ILE A 453 0.63 6.55 13.04
N VAL A 454 -0.49 7.25 13.23
CA VAL A 454 -1.20 7.36 14.51
C VAL A 454 -2.70 7.24 14.22
N ASP A 455 -3.40 6.45 15.02
CA ASP A 455 -4.86 6.41 15.04
C ASP A 455 -5.29 6.06 16.48
N ALA A 456 -5.64 7.07 17.25
CA ALA A 456 -5.82 6.90 18.69
C ALA A 456 -6.90 7.81 19.27
N ASP A 457 -7.52 7.35 20.34
CA ASP A 457 -8.42 8.11 21.20
C ASP A 457 -7.60 8.67 22.36
N LEU A 458 -7.63 9.99 22.54
CA LEU A 458 -6.86 10.71 23.55
C LEU A 458 -7.21 10.31 24.99
N ASP A 459 -8.49 10.00 25.26
CA ASP A 459 -8.92 9.60 26.61
C ASP A 459 -8.44 8.18 26.93
N VAL A 460 -8.40 7.30 25.92
CA VAL A 460 -7.85 5.95 26.08
C VAL A 460 -6.33 6.03 26.27
N ALA A 461 -5.65 6.83 25.45
CA ALA A 461 -4.18 6.94 25.45
C ALA A 461 -3.64 7.55 26.75
N SER A 462 -4.41 8.40 27.43
CA SER A 462 -3.98 9.08 28.65
C SER A 462 -4.68 8.56 29.92
N ARG A 463 -5.47 7.51 29.85
CA ARG A 463 -6.28 6.98 30.96
C ARG A 463 -5.43 6.66 32.19
N ASP A 464 -4.31 6.00 32.00
CA ASP A 464 -3.43 5.52 33.06
C ASP A 464 -2.18 6.41 33.23
N GLY A 465 -2.26 7.65 32.74
CA GLY A 465 -1.15 8.61 32.68
C GLY A 465 -0.53 8.70 31.29
N THR A 466 0.41 9.60 31.11
CA THR A 466 1.12 9.83 29.85
C THR A 466 2.45 9.06 29.84
N LEU A 467 2.98 8.77 28.67
CA LEU A 467 4.21 7.99 28.51
C LEU A 467 5.46 8.70 29.07
N ASP A 468 5.44 10.02 29.10
CA ASP A 468 6.54 10.81 29.68
C ASP A 468 6.34 11.10 31.18
N GLY A 469 5.21 10.70 31.75
CA GLY A 469 4.87 10.91 33.16
C GLY A 469 4.57 12.37 33.53
N GLN A 470 4.36 13.24 32.55
CA GLN A 470 4.07 14.67 32.78
C GLN A 470 2.57 14.96 32.60
N ALA A 471 2.12 16.07 33.18
CA ALA A 471 0.75 16.52 32.98
C ALA A 471 0.59 17.15 31.59
N HIS A 472 -0.39 16.69 30.83
CA HIS A 472 -0.74 17.22 29.51
C HIS A 472 -2.16 17.81 29.54
N PRO A 473 -2.38 18.96 30.21
CA PRO A 473 -3.72 19.56 30.28
C PRO A 473 -4.30 19.93 28.90
N GLY A 474 -3.43 20.17 27.90
CA GLY A 474 -3.83 20.47 26.53
C GLY A 474 -4.62 19.36 25.84
N LEU A 475 -4.46 18.11 26.27
CA LEU A 475 -5.25 16.98 25.70
C LEU A 475 -6.76 17.18 25.87
N LYS A 476 -7.19 18.01 26.85
CA LYS A 476 -8.61 18.29 27.11
C LYS A 476 -9.18 19.42 26.25
N ARG A 477 -8.34 20.11 25.47
CA ARG A 477 -8.82 21.24 24.63
C ARG A 477 -9.69 20.71 23.50
N SER A 478 -10.83 21.36 23.29
CA SER A 478 -11.75 21.08 22.19
C SER A 478 -11.44 21.94 20.95
N SER A 479 -10.69 23.04 21.09
CA SER A 479 -10.27 23.91 19.99
C SER A 479 -8.96 24.59 20.30
N GLY A 480 -8.36 25.21 19.29
CA GLY A 480 -7.16 26.02 19.38
C GLY A 480 -6.49 26.17 18.01
N HIS A 481 -5.35 26.81 18.02
CA HIS A 481 -4.59 27.09 16.79
C HIS A 481 -3.92 25.84 16.24
N ILE A 482 -3.68 25.85 14.93
CA ILE A 482 -2.71 24.97 14.28
C ILE A 482 -1.41 25.79 14.20
N GLY A 483 -0.27 25.20 14.51
CA GLY A 483 0.97 25.97 14.49
C GLY A 483 2.21 25.14 14.21
N PHE A 484 3.30 25.80 13.87
CA PHE A 484 4.61 25.18 13.75
C PHE A 484 5.47 25.64 14.93
N LEU A 485 6.06 24.67 15.63
CA LEU A 485 6.78 24.87 16.88
C LEU A 485 8.27 24.69 16.59
N GLY A 486 8.94 25.84 16.34
CA GLY A 486 10.31 25.83 15.85
C GLY A 486 11.36 25.62 16.95
N HIS A 487 12.36 24.81 16.64
CA HIS A 487 13.48 24.50 17.53
C HIS A 487 14.82 25.05 17.01
N GLY A 488 14.79 25.94 16.02
CA GLY A 488 16.02 26.54 15.46
C GLY A 488 16.65 25.70 14.35
N ASP A 489 15.98 24.69 13.87
CA ASP A 489 16.49 23.85 12.77
C ASP A 489 15.81 24.23 11.44
N ALA A 490 16.50 23.97 10.33
CA ALA A 490 15.97 24.23 8.99
C ALA A 490 14.81 23.30 8.67
N VAL A 491 13.70 23.86 8.19
CA VAL A 491 12.50 23.10 7.79
C VAL A 491 11.70 23.96 6.82
N ALA A 492 11.03 23.33 5.86
CA ALA A 492 10.12 24.04 4.95
C ALA A 492 8.74 23.38 4.93
N PHE A 493 7.72 24.20 4.75
CA PHE A 493 6.31 23.78 4.68
C PHE A 493 5.66 24.40 3.45
N ARG A 494 4.76 23.64 2.80
CA ARG A 494 3.97 24.16 1.67
C ARG A 494 2.63 23.43 1.55
N ASN A 495 1.77 23.92 0.69
CA ASN A 495 0.45 23.32 0.42
C ASN A 495 -0.39 23.13 1.70
N LEU A 496 -0.38 24.15 2.56
CA LEU A 496 -1.06 24.15 3.86
C LEU A 496 -2.54 24.43 3.64
N ARG A 497 -3.42 23.46 3.98
CA ARG A 497 -4.86 23.66 3.88
C ARG A 497 -5.60 22.86 4.94
N VAL A 498 -6.71 23.43 5.36
CA VAL A 498 -7.55 22.89 6.43
C VAL A 498 -9.00 22.75 5.94
N ARG A 499 -9.66 21.72 6.41
CA ARG A 499 -11.11 21.54 6.27
C ARG A 499 -11.71 21.38 7.66
N SER A 500 -12.61 22.28 8.04
CA SER A 500 -13.36 22.17 9.29
C SER A 500 -14.40 21.04 9.16
N LEU A 501 -14.49 20.21 10.18
CA LEU A 501 -15.49 19.13 10.26
C LEU A 501 -16.73 19.57 11.07
N SER A 502 -16.67 20.72 11.71
CA SER A 502 -17.79 21.25 12.52
C SER A 502 -18.92 21.72 11.61
N GLY A 503 -20.06 21.06 11.69
CA GLY A 503 -21.25 21.42 10.92
C GLY A 503 -21.56 20.52 9.72
N GLU A 504 -20.90 19.36 9.57
CA GLU A 504 -21.27 18.32 8.60
C GLU A 504 -22.35 17.39 9.16
#